data_ba9c77873accb5494c976158f6a25639
#
_entry.id   ba9c77873accb5494c976158f6a25639
#
_cell.length_a   1.000
_cell.length_b   1.000
_cell.length_c   1.000
_cell.angle_alpha   90.00
_cell.angle_beta   90.00
_cell.angle_gamma   90.00
#
_symmetry.space_group_name_H-M   'P 1'
#
loop_
_entity.id
_entity.type
_entity.pdbx_description
1 polymer ?
#
loop_
_entity_poly.entity_id
_entity_poly.type
_entity_poly.pdbx_seq_one_letter_code
_entity_poly.pdbx_strand_id
1 'polypeptide(L)'
;MPASFSARLRELQSRNDTAVCVGLDPVPSRLPAPLQDGRLAADAVRAFCATIVEATAPYACAFKPNFAFFEALGPAGLTVLKT
;
A
#
# COMPACT_ATOMS: atom_id res chain seq x y z
N MET A 1 -21.86 5.50 -12.75
CA MET A 1 -21.67 4.76 -11.48
C MET A 1 -20.30 4.09 -11.46
N PRO A 2 -19.57 4.19 -10.38
CA PRO A 2 -18.32 3.45 -10.28
C PRO A 2 -18.60 1.95 -10.30
N ALA A 3 -17.69 1.20 -10.90
CA ALA A 3 -17.79 -0.25 -10.92
C ALA A 3 -17.70 -0.81 -9.50
N SER A 4 -18.33 -1.95 -9.26
CA SER A 4 -18.25 -2.64 -7.98
C SER A 4 -16.80 -3.11 -7.75
N PHE A 5 -16.48 -3.39 -6.48
CA PHE A 5 -15.18 -3.95 -6.14
C PHE A 5 -14.92 -5.25 -6.91
N SER A 6 -15.90 -6.14 -6.98
CA SER A 6 -15.75 -7.42 -7.69
C SER A 6 -15.48 -7.23 -9.18
N ALA A 7 -16.17 -6.28 -9.82
CA ALA A 7 -15.97 -5.99 -11.23
C ALA A 7 -14.58 -5.40 -11.49
N ARG A 8 -14.14 -4.49 -10.63
CA ARG A 8 -12.80 -3.89 -10.73
C ARG A 8 -11.71 -4.93 -10.52
N LEU A 9 -11.90 -5.82 -9.56
CA LEU A 9 -10.95 -6.90 -9.29
C LEU A 9 -10.80 -7.82 -10.51
N ARG A 10 -11.92 -8.23 -11.09
CA ARG A 10 -11.89 -9.09 -12.29
C ARG A 10 -11.20 -8.40 -13.46
N GLU A 11 -11.46 -7.12 -13.65
CA GLU A 11 -10.82 -6.35 -14.70
C GLU A 11 -9.32 -6.33 -14.54
N LEU A 12 -8.84 -6.08 -13.32
CA LEU A 12 -7.40 -6.04 -13.04
C LEU A 12 -6.75 -7.41 -13.14
N GLN A 13 -7.46 -8.47 -12.72
CA GLN A 13 -6.97 -9.84 -12.88
C GLN A 13 -6.78 -10.17 -14.37
N SER A 14 -7.71 -9.76 -15.18
CA SER A 14 -7.64 -10.00 -16.64
C SER A 14 -6.55 -9.12 -17.28
N ARG A 15 -6.55 -7.84 -16.97
CA ARG A 15 -5.60 -6.87 -17.56
C ARG A 15 -4.15 -7.23 -17.26
N ASN A 16 -3.86 -7.58 -16.01
CA ASN A 16 -2.50 -7.87 -15.57
C ASN A 16 -2.17 -9.36 -15.56
N ASP A 17 -3.12 -10.20 -15.96
CA ASP A 17 -2.98 -11.66 -16.01
C ASP A 17 -2.43 -12.21 -14.68
N THR A 18 -3.08 -11.84 -13.58
CA THR A 18 -2.59 -12.18 -12.24
C THR A 18 -3.72 -12.28 -11.23
N ALA A 19 -3.53 -13.12 -10.22
CA ALA A 19 -4.38 -13.18 -9.04
C ALA A 19 -3.64 -12.70 -7.78
N VAL A 20 -2.47 -12.06 -7.95
CA VAL A 20 -1.63 -11.64 -6.84
C VAL A 20 -2.23 -10.45 -6.11
N CYS A 21 -2.37 -10.57 -4.79
CA CYS A 21 -2.72 -9.47 -3.91
C CYS A 21 -1.48 -9.12 -3.08
N VAL A 22 -1.06 -7.87 -3.10
CA VAL A 22 0.12 -7.41 -2.36
C VAL A 22 -0.32 -6.88 -1.00
N GLY A 23 0.22 -7.49 0.08
CA GLY A 23 -0.01 -7.01 1.44
C GLY A 23 0.89 -5.84 1.77
N LEU A 24 0.35 -4.87 2.52
CA LEU A 24 1.10 -3.70 2.96
C LEU A 24 1.07 -3.66 4.50
N ASP A 25 2.14 -4.19 5.11
CA ASP A 25 2.27 -4.31 6.56
C ASP A 25 3.51 -3.53 7.02
N PRO A 26 3.51 -2.19 6.90
CA PRO A 26 4.72 -1.41 7.18
C PRO A 26 5.02 -1.30 8.66
N VAL A 27 6.25 -1.68 9.03
CA VAL A 27 6.78 -1.47 10.38
C VAL A 27 7.90 -0.43 10.27
N PRO A 28 7.72 0.79 10.80
CA PRO A 28 8.69 1.88 10.59
C PRO A 28 10.14 1.52 10.90
N SER A 29 10.37 0.78 11.97
CA SER A 29 11.73 0.38 12.36
C SER A 29 12.37 -0.64 11.43
N ARG A 30 11.59 -1.26 10.55
CA ARG A 30 12.08 -2.28 9.62
C ARG A 30 12.17 -1.79 8.18
N LEU A 31 11.83 -0.54 7.93
CA LEU A 31 11.96 0.03 6.59
C LEU A 31 13.42 0.14 6.19
N PRO A 32 13.73 0.11 4.87
CA PRO A 32 15.10 0.36 4.41
C PRO A 32 15.64 1.68 4.95
N ALA A 33 16.90 1.67 5.37
CA ALA A 33 17.52 2.84 6.01
C ALA A 33 17.36 4.15 5.24
N PRO A 34 17.51 4.19 3.90
CA PRO A 34 17.33 5.43 3.15
C PRO A 34 15.92 6.03 3.29
N LEU A 35 14.91 5.20 3.55
CA LEU A 35 13.54 5.69 3.72
C LEU A 35 13.27 6.17 5.13
N GLN A 36 14.06 5.73 6.12
CA GLN A 36 13.91 6.17 7.49
C GLN A 36 14.62 7.48 7.79
N ASP A 37 15.73 7.72 7.10
CA ASP A 37 16.66 8.78 7.42
C ASP A 37 16.02 10.17 7.29
N GLY A 38 16.01 10.92 8.39
CA GLY A 38 15.50 12.28 8.44
C GLY A 38 13.99 12.42 8.26
N ARG A 39 13.23 11.32 8.30
CA ARG A 39 11.78 11.34 8.05
C ARG A 39 10.99 11.01 9.30
N LEU A 40 9.79 11.61 9.40
CA LEU A 40 8.78 11.17 10.34
C LEU A 40 8.29 9.78 9.94
N ALA A 41 7.87 8.97 10.92
CA ALA A 41 7.44 7.60 10.67
C ALA A 41 6.33 7.51 9.61
N ALA A 42 5.32 8.39 9.67
CA ALA A 42 4.23 8.38 8.70
C ALA A 42 4.72 8.70 7.28
N ASP A 43 5.66 9.63 7.13
CA ASP A 43 6.21 9.99 5.83
C ASP A 43 7.06 8.84 5.26
N ALA A 44 7.82 8.16 6.11
CA ALA A 44 8.61 6.99 5.70
C ALA A 44 7.70 5.85 5.23
N VAL A 45 6.62 5.58 5.95
CA VAL A 45 5.62 4.57 5.59
C VAL A 45 4.95 4.91 4.27
N ARG A 46 4.57 6.18 4.08
CA ARG A 46 3.97 6.62 2.81
C ARG A 46 4.92 6.38 1.64
N ALA A 47 6.17 6.79 1.78
CA ALA A 47 7.16 6.62 0.72
C ALA A 47 7.41 5.15 0.41
N PHE A 48 7.49 4.31 1.43
CA PHE A 48 7.68 2.87 1.27
C PHE A 48 6.49 2.25 0.53
N CYS A 49 5.27 2.49 1.01
CA CYS A 49 4.07 1.92 0.39
C CYS A 49 3.89 2.41 -1.04
N ALA A 50 4.11 3.70 -1.30
CA ALA A 50 4.01 4.24 -2.66
C ALA A 50 5.00 3.56 -3.60
N THR A 51 6.23 3.33 -3.15
CA THR A 51 7.26 2.66 -3.94
C THR A 51 6.85 1.21 -4.25
N ILE A 52 6.35 0.49 -3.24
CA ILE A 52 5.91 -0.90 -3.43
C ILE A 52 4.72 -0.96 -4.39
N VAL A 53 3.73 -0.10 -4.22
CA VAL A 53 2.56 -0.07 -5.10
C VAL A 53 2.99 0.21 -6.54
N GLU A 54 3.83 1.20 -6.74
CA GLU A 54 4.30 1.57 -8.08
C GLU A 54 5.07 0.43 -8.74
N ALA A 55 5.96 -0.22 -7.99
CA ALA A 55 6.79 -1.30 -8.51
C ALA A 55 5.99 -2.57 -8.82
N THR A 56 4.92 -2.84 -8.06
CA THR A 56 4.18 -4.10 -8.16
C THR A 56 2.84 -3.98 -8.90
N ALA A 57 2.36 -2.76 -9.13
CA ALA A 57 1.05 -2.55 -9.76
C ALA A 57 0.84 -3.32 -11.07
N PRO A 58 1.82 -3.41 -11.99
CA PRO A 58 1.64 -4.18 -13.22
C PRO A 58 1.47 -5.69 -13.02
N TYR A 59 1.86 -6.18 -11.85
CA TYR A 59 1.89 -7.61 -11.54
C TYR A 59 0.86 -8.03 -10.49
N ALA A 60 0.03 -7.08 -10.04
CA ALA A 60 -0.95 -7.33 -8.98
C ALA A 60 -2.35 -6.95 -9.43
N CYS A 61 -3.35 -7.56 -8.82
CA CYS A 61 -4.75 -7.20 -9.05
C CYS A 61 -5.36 -6.43 -7.87
N ALA A 62 -4.70 -6.45 -6.72
CA ALA A 62 -5.20 -5.77 -5.53
C ALA A 62 -4.07 -5.53 -4.53
N PHE A 63 -4.31 -4.59 -3.63
CA PHE A 63 -3.45 -4.30 -2.49
C PHE A 63 -4.28 -4.41 -1.22
N LYS A 64 -3.69 -4.97 -0.17
CA LYS A 64 -4.36 -5.12 1.12
C LYS A 64 -3.52 -4.48 2.21
N PRO A 65 -3.74 -3.19 2.54
CA PRO A 65 -3.09 -2.58 3.69
C PRO A 65 -3.66 -3.17 4.97
N ASN A 66 -2.79 -3.54 5.90
CA ASN A 66 -3.22 -3.99 7.21
C ASN A 66 -3.45 -2.77 8.09
N PHE A 67 -4.71 -2.50 8.42
CA PHE A 67 -5.13 -1.30 9.13
C PHE A 67 -4.38 -1.08 10.45
N ALA A 68 -4.07 -2.17 11.18
CA ALA A 68 -3.40 -2.07 12.47
C ALA A 68 -2.04 -1.36 12.38
N PHE A 69 -1.28 -1.57 11.32
CA PHE A 69 0.02 -0.92 11.14
C PHE A 69 -0.11 0.58 10.90
N PHE A 70 -1.17 0.99 10.21
CA PHE A 70 -1.42 2.42 9.97
C PHE A 70 -2.04 3.08 11.19
N GLU A 71 -2.91 2.38 11.88
CA GLU A 71 -3.51 2.87 13.14
C GLU A 71 -2.44 3.14 14.20
N ALA A 72 -1.41 2.31 14.26
CA ALA A 72 -0.31 2.47 15.20
C ALA A 72 0.42 3.80 15.04
N LEU A 73 0.32 4.44 13.87
CA LEU A 73 0.92 5.76 13.61
C LEU A 73 0.01 6.92 14.01
N GLY A 74 -1.18 6.63 14.55
CA GLY A 74 -2.15 7.65 14.94
C GLY A 74 -2.81 8.31 13.73
N PRO A 75 -3.31 9.56 13.88
CA PRO A 75 -4.02 10.25 12.79
C PRO A 75 -3.21 10.39 11.51
N ALA A 76 -1.90 10.58 11.63
CA ALA A 76 -1.01 10.68 10.47
C ALA A 76 -1.02 9.37 9.66
N GLY A 77 -1.06 8.22 10.33
CA GLY A 77 -1.15 6.92 9.66
C GLY A 77 -2.45 6.73 8.90
N LEU A 78 -3.56 7.18 9.49
CA LEU A 78 -4.86 7.13 8.82
C LEU A 78 -4.88 8.02 7.58
N THR A 79 -4.20 9.16 7.63
CA THR A 79 -4.05 10.04 6.47
C THR A 79 -3.26 9.35 5.36
N VAL A 80 -2.20 8.62 5.70
CA VAL A 80 -1.42 7.85 4.73
C VAL A 80 -2.30 6.82 4.02
N LEU A 81 -3.17 6.12 4.75
CA LEU A 81 -4.08 5.13 4.16
C LEU A 81 -4.99 5.72 3.08
N LYS A 82 -5.35 7.00 3.22
CA LYS A 82 -6.25 7.67 2.28
C LYS A 82 -5.56 8.15 1.02
N THR A 83 -4.27 8.22 1.04
CA THR A 83 -3.52 8.67 -0.13
C THR A 83 -3.03 7.50 -0.95
#